data_85a95844d80bc4149086a71cec908e76
#
_entry.id   85a95844d80bc4149086a71cec908e76
#
_cell.length_a   1.000
_cell.length_b   1.000
_cell.length_c   1.000
_cell.angle_alpha   90.00
_cell.angle_beta   90.00
_cell.angle_gamma   90.00
#
_symmetry.space_group_name_H-M   'P 1'
#
loop_
_entity.id
_entity.type
_entity.pdbx_description
1 polymer ?
#
loop_
_entity_poly.entity_id
_entity_poly.type
_entity_poly.pdbx_seq_one_letter_code
_entity_poly.pdbx_strand_id
1 'polypeptide(L)'
;YIVIVGLFVIITSILYFGLKIYNHYNDTKNNDKAVEAVLNKKIDSLDNLKYRYKAVLEIPSIKLKRGILDIDNKYNKAKYNIELIKEKDDIIVLASHNGNNYNSYFGNLKNISLGDTINYYYDGKIYKYIYTDSYDIKKDGYADIYRKKGNKCIVLVTCKDGRNDGQTVFIGYLDEILEY
;
A
#
# COMPACT_ATOMS: atom_id res chain seq x y z
N TYR A 1 14.70 -2.14 -45.19
CA TYR A 1 14.45 -3.11 -44.09
C TYR A 1 14.68 -2.48 -42.72
N ILE A 2 15.82 -1.84 -42.47
CA ILE A 2 16.19 -1.24 -41.18
C ILE A 2 15.17 -0.15 -40.75
N VAL A 3 14.71 0.70 -41.68
CA VAL A 3 13.72 1.74 -41.38
C VAL A 3 12.36 1.17 -40.99
N ILE A 4 11.92 0.07 -41.61
CA ILE A 4 10.64 -0.60 -41.29
C ILE A 4 10.71 -1.23 -39.91
N VAL A 5 11.82 -1.90 -39.57
CA VAL A 5 12.03 -2.49 -38.24
C VAL A 5 12.07 -1.39 -37.17
N GLY A 6 12.76 -0.27 -37.43
CA GLY A 6 12.78 0.86 -36.51
C GLY A 6 11.40 1.46 -36.26
N LEU A 7 10.59 1.65 -37.29
CA LEU A 7 9.20 2.12 -37.17
C LEU A 7 8.34 1.15 -36.36
N PHE A 8 8.47 -0.15 -36.58
CA PHE A 8 7.73 -1.17 -35.84
C PHE A 8 8.07 -1.15 -34.33
N VAL A 9 9.36 -1.03 -33.97
CA VAL A 9 9.80 -0.94 -32.57
C VAL A 9 9.23 0.34 -31.91
N ILE A 10 9.22 1.48 -32.61
CA ILE A 10 8.67 2.73 -32.09
C ILE A 10 7.16 2.59 -31.82
N ILE A 11 6.41 2.05 -32.78
CA ILE A 11 4.95 1.88 -32.65
C ILE A 11 4.62 0.92 -31.49
N THR A 12 5.31 -0.21 -31.41
CA THR A 12 5.08 -1.18 -30.30
C THR A 12 5.42 -0.59 -28.93
N SER A 13 6.46 0.23 -28.85
CA SER A 13 6.84 0.95 -27.62
C SER A 13 5.77 1.95 -27.20
N ILE A 14 5.26 2.76 -28.14
CA ILE A 14 4.19 3.73 -27.88
C ILE A 14 2.91 3.01 -27.40
N LEU A 15 2.53 1.91 -28.05
CA LEU A 15 1.38 1.10 -27.65
C LEU A 15 1.57 0.50 -26.25
N TYR A 16 2.75 -0.04 -25.97
CA TYR A 16 3.06 -0.59 -24.65
C TYR A 16 2.97 0.46 -23.53
N PHE A 17 3.58 1.64 -23.73
CA PHE A 17 3.51 2.73 -22.77
C PHE A 17 2.08 3.28 -22.63
N GLY A 18 1.35 3.43 -23.73
CA GLY A 18 -0.04 3.84 -23.72
C GLY A 18 -0.95 2.91 -22.92
N LEU A 19 -0.81 1.59 -23.12
CA LEU A 19 -1.53 0.57 -22.35
C LEU A 19 -1.16 0.60 -20.86
N LYS A 20 0.11 0.81 -20.54
CA LYS A 20 0.59 0.90 -19.15
C LYS A 20 -0.04 2.12 -18.43
N ILE A 21 -0.06 3.28 -19.08
CA ILE A 21 -0.68 4.51 -18.55
C ILE A 21 -2.19 4.30 -18.37
N TYR A 22 -2.86 3.74 -19.36
CA TYR A 22 -4.29 3.46 -19.33
C TYR A 22 -4.66 2.51 -18.18
N ASN A 23 -3.90 1.42 -18.01
CA ASN A 23 -4.12 0.46 -16.94
C ASN A 23 -3.89 1.09 -15.55
N HIS A 24 -2.88 1.94 -15.41
CA HIS A 24 -2.63 2.66 -14.17
C HIS A 24 -3.76 3.65 -13.84
N TYR A 25 -4.23 4.42 -14.84
CA TYR A 25 -5.36 5.32 -14.67
C TYR A 25 -6.63 4.58 -14.23
N ASN A 26 -6.95 3.47 -14.88
CA ASN A 26 -8.11 2.66 -14.52
C ASN A 26 -7.98 2.04 -13.13
N ASP A 27 -6.79 1.56 -12.75
CA ASP A 27 -6.56 1.01 -11.42
C ASP A 27 -6.76 2.08 -10.34
N THR A 28 -6.22 3.29 -10.55
CA THR A 28 -6.41 4.41 -9.63
C THR A 28 -7.88 4.78 -9.49
N LYS A 29 -8.59 4.98 -10.62
CA LYS A 29 -10.01 5.32 -10.63
C LYS A 29 -10.87 4.27 -9.93
N ASN A 30 -10.57 2.99 -10.13
CA ASN A 30 -11.29 1.90 -9.49
C ASN A 30 -10.95 1.79 -8.00
N ASN A 31 -9.69 2.05 -7.63
CA ASN A 31 -9.32 2.16 -6.22
C ASN A 31 -10.12 3.26 -5.53
N ASP A 32 -10.18 4.46 -6.11
CA ASP A 32 -10.87 5.61 -5.50
C ASP A 32 -12.35 5.32 -5.28
N LYS A 33 -13.02 4.74 -6.28
CA LYS A 33 -14.43 4.30 -6.14
C LYS A 33 -14.60 3.26 -5.02
N ALA A 34 -13.71 2.27 -4.96
CA ALA A 34 -13.81 1.21 -3.97
C ALA A 34 -13.45 1.72 -2.56
N VAL A 35 -12.51 2.64 -2.44
CA VAL A 35 -12.19 3.34 -1.18
C VAL A 35 -13.41 4.15 -0.71
N GLU A 36 -14.03 4.91 -1.60
CA GLU A 36 -15.24 5.68 -1.28
C GLU A 36 -16.39 4.78 -0.82
N ALA A 37 -16.58 3.62 -1.45
CA ALA A 37 -17.60 2.65 -1.05
C ALA A 37 -17.34 2.10 0.37
N VAL A 38 -16.10 1.82 0.73
CA VAL A 38 -15.73 1.37 2.09
C VAL A 38 -16.01 2.47 3.11
N LEU A 39 -15.57 3.70 2.83
CA LEU A 39 -15.74 4.84 3.75
C LEU A 39 -17.23 5.22 3.93
N ASN A 40 -18.05 5.05 2.88
CA ASN A 40 -19.49 5.31 2.93
C ASN A 40 -20.31 4.10 3.39
N LYS A 41 -19.68 3.01 3.85
CA LYS A 41 -20.36 1.75 4.25
C LYS A 41 -21.23 1.12 3.14
N LYS A 42 -20.90 1.36 1.87
CA LYS A 42 -21.60 0.84 0.68
C LYS A 42 -20.88 -0.36 0.06
N ILE A 43 -20.34 -1.25 0.89
CA ILE A 43 -19.48 -2.37 0.45
C ILE A 43 -20.22 -3.35 -0.45
N ASP A 44 -21.53 -3.52 -0.26
CA ASP A 44 -22.34 -4.49 -1.01
C ASP A 44 -22.56 -4.11 -2.49
N SER A 45 -22.18 -2.88 -2.89
CA SER A 45 -22.33 -2.39 -4.27
C SER A 45 -21.16 -2.71 -5.19
N LEU A 46 -20.13 -3.40 -4.70
CA LEU A 46 -18.92 -3.72 -5.47
C LEU A 46 -18.98 -5.15 -6.02
N ASP A 47 -19.48 -5.33 -7.23
CA ASP A 47 -19.52 -6.63 -7.93
C ASP A 47 -18.11 -7.14 -8.29
N ASN A 48 -17.08 -6.27 -8.28
CA ASN A 48 -15.73 -6.66 -8.60
C ASN A 48 -14.94 -7.02 -7.35
N LEU A 49 -14.78 -8.31 -7.08
CA LEU A 49 -14.04 -8.87 -5.93
C LEU A 49 -12.60 -8.36 -5.79
N LYS A 50 -11.95 -7.92 -6.88
CA LYS A 50 -10.60 -7.37 -6.83
C LYS A 50 -10.53 -6.10 -5.97
N TYR A 51 -11.56 -5.28 -6.01
CA TYR A 51 -11.65 -3.99 -5.31
C TYR A 51 -12.57 -4.02 -4.09
N ARG A 52 -12.97 -5.21 -3.64
CA ARG A 52 -13.71 -5.37 -2.38
C ARG A 52 -12.74 -5.25 -1.21
N TYR A 53 -12.49 -4.02 -0.83
CA TYR A 53 -11.55 -3.71 0.25
C TYR A 53 -12.17 -3.97 1.61
N LYS A 54 -11.36 -4.55 2.50
CA LYS A 54 -11.67 -4.73 3.92
C LYS A 54 -11.44 -3.43 4.71
N ALA A 55 -10.40 -2.70 4.37
CA ALA A 55 -9.96 -1.52 5.09
C ALA A 55 -9.37 -0.49 4.11
N VAL A 56 -9.06 0.71 4.60
CA VAL A 56 -8.33 1.74 3.87
C VAL A 56 -7.16 2.22 4.71
N LEU A 57 -5.98 2.26 4.10
CA LEU A 57 -4.79 2.91 4.65
C LEU A 57 -4.68 4.32 4.08
N GLU A 58 -4.50 5.32 4.93
CA GLU A 58 -4.24 6.69 4.54
C GLU A 58 -3.07 7.27 5.33
N ILE A 59 -2.13 7.89 4.62
CA ILE A 59 -1.01 8.64 5.19
C ILE A 59 -1.00 10.01 4.50
N PRO A 60 -1.64 11.03 5.11
CA PRO A 60 -1.88 12.31 4.43
C PRO A 60 -0.60 13.04 4.02
N SER A 61 0.44 13.01 4.84
CA SER A 61 1.71 13.71 4.60
C SER A 61 2.41 13.30 3.31
N ILE A 62 2.23 12.05 2.87
CA ILE A 62 2.78 11.51 1.63
C ILE A 62 1.71 11.27 0.54
N LYS A 63 0.49 11.75 0.75
CA LYS A 63 -0.67 11.62 -0.16
C LYS A 63 -0.97 10.16 -0.53
N LEU A 64 -0.74 9.22 0.39
CA LEU A 64 -1.11 7.82 0.22
C LEU A 64 -2.54 7.63 0.72
N LYS A 65 -3.43 7.09 -0.13
CA LYS A 65 -4.77 6.60 0.23
C LYS A 65 -5.08 5.37 -0.60
N ARG A 66 -5.11 4.21 0.03
CA ARG A 66 -5.25 2.94 -0.69
C ARG A 66 -6.08 1.94 0.08
N GLY A 67 -6.98 1.24 -0.63
CA GLY A 67 -7.76 0.15 -0.08
C GLY A 67 -6.90 -1.08 0.20
N ILE A 68 -7.18 -1.74 1.32
CA ILE A 68 -6.51 -2.96 1.78
C ILE A 68 -7.47 -4.14 1.59
N LEU A 69 -6.99 -5.17 0.92
CA LEU A 69 -7.73 -6.41 0.71
C LEU A 69 -7.65 -7.32 1.94
N ASP A 70 -8.61 -8.23 2.06
CA ASP A 70 -8.53 -9.27 3.08
C ASP A 70 -7.30 -10.16 2.87
N ILE A 71 -6.78 -10.72 3.95
CA ILE A 71 -5.57 -11.56 3.95
C ILE A 71 -5.71 -12.76 3.00
N ASP A 72 -6.92 -13.33 2.88
CA ASP A 72 -7.20 -14.49 2.04
C ASP A 72 -7.54 -14.13 0.58
N ASN A 73 -7.60 -12.83 0.24
CA ASN A 73 -7.89 -12.42 -1.12
C ASN A 73 -6.70 -12.75 -2.05
N LYS A 74 -6.97 -13.40 -3.19
CA LYS A 74 -5.95 -13.78 -4.18
C LYS A 74 -5.11 -12.61 -4.72
N TYR A 75 -5.65 -11.40 -4.67
CA TYR A 75 -4.96 -10.16 -5.07
C TYR A 75 -4.27 -9.44 -3.90
N ASN A 76 -4.37 -9.98 -2.68
CA ASN A 76 -3.63 -9.49 -1.52
C ASN A 76 -2.15 -9.90 -1.61
N LYS A 77 -1.44 -9.27 -2.52
CA LYS A 77 -0.01 -9.47 -2.79
C LYS A 77 0.63 -8.14 -3.14
N ALA A 78 1.84 -7.89 -2.65
CA ALA A 78 2.60 -6.67 -2.93
C ALA A 78 2.75 -6.36 -4.44
N LYS A 79 2.70 -7.40 -5.28
CA LYS A 79 2.69 -7.27 -6.75
C LYS A 79 1.47 -6.50 -7.28
N TYR A 80 0.33 -6.58 -6.60
CA TYR A 80 -0.93 -6.01 -7.08
C TYR A 80 -1.43 -4.84 -6.24
N ASN A 81 -1.14 -4.85 -4.95
CA ASN A 81 -1.63 -3.87 -3.98
C ASN A 81 -0.68 -3.76 -2.78
N ILE A 82 -1.06 -2.96 -1.77
CA ILE A 82 -0.49 -3.09 -0.44
C ILE A 82 -0.96 -4.44 0.11
N GLU A 83 -0.02 -5.29 0.49
CA GLU A 83 -0.28 -6.63 1.01
C GLU A 83 -0.50 -6.56 2.53
N LEU A 84 -1.63 -7.08 2.99
CA LEU A 84 -1.88 -7.32 4.41
C LEU A 84 -1.22 -8.65 4.78
N ILE A 85 -0.10 -8.59 5.52
CA ILE A 85 0.67 -9.78 5.94
C ILE A 85 0.11 -10.35 7.24
N LYS A 86 -0.27 -9.47 8.17
CA LYS A 86 -0.76 -9.85 9.48
C LYS A 86 -1.72 -8.80 10.01
N GLU A 87 -2.80 -9.27 10.60
CA GLU A 87 -3.72 -8.48 11.39
C GLU A 87 -4.17 -9.34 12.57
N LYS A 88 -3.73 -8.96 13.76
CA LYS A 88 -4.07 -9.68 15.00
C LYS A 88 -4.00 -8.72 16.17
N ASP A 89 -5.04 -8.75 17.02
CA ASP A 89 -5.24 -8.04 18.31
C ASP A 89 -4.55 -6.67 18.47
N ASP A 90 -3.24 -6.65 18.40
CA ASP A 90 -2.39 -5.49 18.71
C ASP A 90 -1.41 -5.11 17.60
N ILE A 91 -1.44 -5.79 16.45
CA ILE A 91 -0.51 -5.52 15.35
C ILE A 91 -1.16 -5.68 13.96
N ILE A 92 -0.96 -4.67 13.12
CA ILE A 92 -1.24 -4.72 11.68
C ILE A 92 0.09 -4.62 10.95
N VAL A 93 0.38 -5.56 10.05
CA VAL A 93 1.60 -5.56 9.22
C VAL A 93 1.20 -5.48 7.76
N LEU A 94 1.64 -4.42 7.11
CA LEU A 94 1.41 -4.13 5.69
C LEU A 94 2.73 -4.08 4.94
N ALA A 95 2.76 -4.60 3.72
CA ALA A 95 3.94 -4.51 2.86
C ALA A 95 3.59 -4.04 1.45
N SER A 96 4.49 -3.30 0.84
CA SER A 96 4.40 -2.92 -0.56
C SER A 96 5.78 -2.62 -1.14
N HIS A 97 5.84 -2.57 -2.47
CA HIS A 97 7.07 -2.21 -3.16
C HIS A 97 7.49 -0.76 -2.88
N ASN A 98 8.81 -0.55 -2.82
CA ASN A 98 9.46 0.73 -2.94
C ASN A 98 9.82 1.02 -4.40
N GLY A 99 10.07 2.29 -4.73
CA GLY A 99 10.50 2.75 -6.06
C GLY A 99 9.44 3.57 -6.78
N ASN A 100 9.66 3.77 -8.09
CA ASN A 100 8.85 4.68 -8.92
C ASN A 100 7.89 3.94 -9.86
N ASN A 101 7.65 2.65 -9.66
CA ASN A 101 6.68 1.90 -10.45
C ASN A 101 5.26 2.20 -9.98
N TYR A 102 4.28 2.02 -10.86
CA TYR A 102 2.86 2.27 -10.58
C TYR A 102 2.27 1.46 -9.40
N ASN A 103 2.89 0.34 -9.03
CA ASN A 103 2.52 -0.51 -7.90
C ASN A 103 3.44 -0.35 -6.67
N SER A 104 4.31 0.66 -6.68
CA SER A 104 5.22 0.97 -5.55
C SER A 104 4.55 1.92 -4.56
N TYR A 105 3.50 1.44 -3.91
CA TYR A 105 2.67 2.27 -3.02
C TYR A 105 3.44 2.80 -1.80
N PHE A 106 4.55 2.15 -1.42
CA PHE A 106 5.41 2.60 -0.33
C PHE A 106 6.68 3.35 -0.80
N GLY A 107 6.72 3.75 -2.08
CA GLY A 107 7.84 4.53 -2.62
C GLY A 107 8.08 5.88 -1.93
N ASN A 108 7.03 6.48 -1.37
CA ASN A 108 7.09 7.76 -0.67
C ASN A 108 7.21 7.63 0.86
N LEU A 109 7.26 6.41 1.43
CA LEU A 109 7.40 6.25 2.90
C LEU A 109 8.67 6.90 3.45
N LYS A 110 9.72 7.00 2.66
CA LYS A 110 10.95 7.72 3.04
C LYS A 110 10.74 9.22 3.36
N ASN A 111 9.61 9.79 2.96
CA ASN A 111 9.26 11.20 3.18
C ASN A 111 8.34 11.39 4.40
N ILE A 112 7.98 10.31 5.11
CA ILE A 112 7.19 10.42 6.34
C ILE A 112 8.06 11.00 7.46
N SER A 113 7.50 11.88 8.27
CA SER A 113 8.17 12.52 9.38
C SER A 113 7.67 11.98 10.73
N LEU A 114 8.54 11.92 11.72
CA LEU A 114 8.14 11.55 13.08
C LEU A 114 6.96 12.42 13.56
N GLY A 115 5.93 11.77 14.08
CA GLY A 115 4.70 12.43 14.48
C GLY A 115 3.61 12.49 13.41
N ASP A 116 3.91 12.10 12.15
CA ASP A 116 2.90 12.00 11.09
C ASP A 116 1.85 10.94 11.42
N THR A 117 0.63 11.18 10.95
CA THR A 117 -0.48 10.26 11.17
C THR A 117 -0.54 9.17 10.11
N ILE A 118 -0.85 7.95 10.54
CA ILE A 118 -1.19 6.80 9.72
C ILE A 118 -2.60 6.38 10.10
N ASN A 119 -3.58 6.61 9.24
CA ASN A 119 -4.98 6.29 9.49
C ASN A 119 -5.32 4.93 8.86
N TYR A 120 -5.93 4.05 9.64
CA TYR A 120 -6.44 2.77 9.18
C TYR A 120 -7.95 2.73 9.42
N TYR A 121 -8.72 2.83 8.34
CA TYR A 121 -10.18 2.81 8.35
C TYR A 121 -10.65 1.36 8.27
N TYR A 122 -11.34 0.91 9.29
CA TYR A 122 -11.86 -0.44 9.38
C TYR A 122 -13.11 -0.50 10.25
N ASP A 123 -14.14 -1.16 9.75
CA ASP A 123 -15.40 -1.43 10.46
C ASP A 123 -16.03 -0.16 11.09
N GLY A 124 -16.13 0.92 10.28
CA GLY A 124 -16.72 2.19 10.71
C GLY A 124 -15.88 2.99 11.71
N LYS A 125 -14.61 2.61 11.90
CA LYS A 125 -13.68 3.26 12.82
C LYS A 125 -12.41 3.69 12.11
N ILE A 126 -11.85 4.81 12.56
CA ILE A 126 -10.53 5.28 12.18
C ILE A 126 -9.57 4.94 13.31
N TYR A 127 -8.67 4.02 13.08
CA TYR A 127 -7.54 3.75 13.97
C TYR A 127 -6.41 4.68 13.56
N LYS A 128 -6.20 5.72 14.35
CA LYS A 128 -5.16 6.72 14.11
C LYS A 128 -3.89 6.31 14.83
N TYR A 129 -2.85 6.04 14.07
CA TYR A 129 -1.52 5.73 14.56
C TYR A 129 -0.60 6.92 14.34
N ILE A 130 0.34 7.13 15.26
CA ILE A 130 1.40 8.13 15.13
C ILE A 130 2.69 7.42 14.74
N TYR A 131 3.31 7.82 13.65
CA TYR A 131 4.61 7.31 13.22
C TYR A 131 5.70 7.71 14.23
N THR A 132 6.44 6.74 14.74
CA THR A 132 7.38 6.94 15.84
C THR A 132 8.80 6.49 15.54
N ASP A 133 9.01 5.52 14.65
CA ASP A 133 10.33 4.96 14.41
C ASP A 133 10.43 4.21 13.08
N SER A 134 11.66 4.10 12.56
CA SER A 134 11.98 3.20 11.46
C SER A 134 13.39 2.65 11.61
N TYR A 135 13.59 1.44 11.11
CA TYR A 135 14.88 0.77 11.11
C TYR A 135 15.01 -0.17 9.91
N ASP A 136 16.24 -0.51 9.58
CA ASP A 136 16.55 -1.43 8.50
C ASP A 136 16.75 -2.86 9.00
N ILE A 137 16.30 -3.81 8.20
CA ILE A 137 16.48 -5.24 8.42
C ILE A 137 17.03 -5.91 7.15
N LYS A 138 17.55 -7.13 7.28
CA LYS A 138 17.92 -7.95 6.13
C LYS A 138 16.67 -8.47 5.43
N LYS A 139 16.75 -8.63 4.13
CA LYS A 139 15.71 -9.26 3.31
C LYS A 139 16.02 -10.74 3.16
N ASP A 140 15.65 -11.51 4.15
CA ASP A 140 15.89 -12.96 4.23
C ASP A 140 14.59 -13.80 4.24
N GLY A 141 13.45 -13.16 3.98
CA GLY A 141 12.13 -13.79 3.98
C GLY A 141 11.36 -13.59 5.28
N TYR A 142 11.98 -12.98 6.28
CA TYR A 142 11.36 -12.62 7.55
C TYR A 142 11.46 -11.13 7.79
N ALA A 143 10.54 -10.57 8.57
CA ALA A 143 10.63 -9.20 9.03
C ALA A 143 10.70 -9.19 10.56
N ASP A 144 11.88 -8.87 11.09
CA ASP A 144 12.05 -8.67 12.53
C ASP A 144 11.36 -7.38 12.95
N ILE A 145 10.33 -7.50 13.80
CA ILE A 145 9.54 -6.36 14.27
C ILE A 145 9.88 -6.08 15.72
N TYR A 146 10.63 -5.00 15.94
CA TYR A 146 10.98 -4.50 17.28
C TYR A 146 9.94 -3.48 17.72
N ARG A 147 9.00 -3.89 18.58
CA ARG A 147 7.91 -3.05 19.06
C ARG A 147 7.79 -3.02 20.58
N LYS A 148 7.16 -1.99 21.13
CA LYS A 148 6.80 -1.92 22.54
C LYS A 148 5.70 -2.94 22.82
N LYS A 149 5.99 -3.90 23.71
CA LYS A 149 5.05 -4.96 24.09
C LYS A 149 3.79 -4.34 24.74
N GLY A 150 2.62 -4.83 24.33
CA GLY A 150 1.32 -4.38 24.87
C GLY A 150 0.74 -3.14 24.18
N ASN A 151 1.49 -2.45 23.32
CA ASN A 151 0.96 -1.33 22.57
C ASN A 151 0.46 -1.78 21.18
N LYS A 152 -0.74 -1.33 20.81
CA LYS A 152 -1.26 -1.55 19.45
C LYS A 152 -0.43 -0.76 18.47
N CYS A 153 -0.01 -1.41 17.37
CA CYS A 153 0.82 -0.76 16.37
C CYS A 153 0.45 -1.16 14.94
N ILE A 154 0.76 -0.27 14.02
CA ILE A 154 0.80 -0.54 12.57
C ILE A 154 2.25 -0.55 12.11
N VAL A 155 2.58 -1.53 11.28
CA VAL A 155 3.93 -1.75 10.75
C VAL A 155 3.86 -1.74 9.24
N LEU A 156 4.66 -0.90 8.62
CA LEU A 156 4.77 -0.80 7.17
C LEU A 156 6.16 -1.28 6.76
N VAL A 157 6.21 -2.28 5.88
CA VAL A 157 7.47 -2.89 5.42
C VAL A 157 7.65 -2.65 3.93
N THR A 158 8.83 -2.18 3.56
CA THR A 158 9.17 -1.99 2.15
C THR A 158 10.64 -2.32 1.88
N CYS A 159 11.02 -2.49 0.62
CA CYS A 159 12.43 -2.66 0.27
C CYS A 159 13.21 -1.40 0.64
N LYS A 160 14.45 -1.57 1.08
CA LYS A 160 15.36 -0.46 1.38
C LYS A 160 15.70 0.29 0.09
N ASP A 161 15.72 1.62 0.17
CA ASP A 161 16.06 2.48 -0.97
C ASP A 161 17.50 2.22 -1.44
N GLY A 162 17.68 2.02 -2.75
CA GLY A 162 18.99 1.78 -3.36
C GLY A 162 19.67 0.43 -3.02
N ARG A 163 18.98 -0.49 -2.32
CA ARG A 163 19.52 -1.81 -1.98
C ARG A 163 18.51 -2.94 -2.20
N ASN A 164 18.99 -4.04 -2.77
CA ASN A 164 18.16 -5.22 -3.04
C ASN A 164 18.13 -6.23 -1.89
N ASP A 165 19.06 -6.12 -0.94
CA ASP A 165 19.30 -7.05 0.16
C ASP A 165 18.71 -6.60 1.51
N GLY A 166 18.05 -5.43 1.55
CA GLY A 166 17.49 -4.83 2.75
C GLY A 166 16.02 -4.48 2.61
N GLN A 167 15.38 -4.34 3.78
CA GLN A 167 14.04 -3.79 3.95
C GLN A 167 14.08 -2.72 5.02
N THR A 168 13.17 -1.74 4.93
CA THR A 168 12.95 -0.75 5.98
C THR A 168 11.58 -1.02 6.60
N VAL A 169 11.55 -1.03 7.91
CA VAL A 169 10.36 -1.18 8.75
C VAL A 169 10.01 0.17 9.35
N PHE A 170 8.77 0.61 9.18
CA PHE A 170 8.21 1.83 9.78
C PHE A 170 7.17 1.43 10.80
N ILE A 171 7.18 2.01 11.99
CA ILE A 171 6.26 1.68 13.07
C ILE A 171 5.50 2.93 13.52
N GLY A 172 4.16 2.80 13.57
CA GLY A 172 3.28 3.74 14.23
C GLY A 172 2.54 3.07 15.38
N TYR A 173 2.39 3.78 16.50
CA TYR A 173 1.59 3.32 17.64
C TYR A 173 0.22 3.98 17.66
N LEU A 174 -0.79 3.22 18.11
CA LEU A 174 -2.17 3.70 18.21
C LEU A 174 -2.24 4.88 19.20
N ASP A 175 -2.80 5.98 18.72
CA ASP A 175 -3.05 7.20 19.49
C ASP A 175 -4.52 7.24 19.91
N GLU A 176 -5.43 7.17 18.95
CA GLU A 176 -6.85 7.24 19.20
C GLU A 176 -7.67 6.39 18.20
N ILE A 177 -8.92 6.11 18.58
CA ILE A 177 -9.92 5.46 17.73
C ILE A 177 -11.11 6.40 17.61
N LEU A 178 -11.46 6.79 16.39
CA LEU A 178 -12.59 7.65 16.05
C LEU A 178 -13.65 6.84 15.30
N GLU A 179 -14.91 7.26 15.35
CA GLU A 179 -15.98 6.73 14.49
C GLU A 179 -16.19 7.65 13.27
N TYR A 180 -16.61 7.10 12.12
CA TYR A 180 -16.93 7.86 10.90
C TYR A 180 -18.23 7.39 10.24
#